data_cb7be69ac134b8275535dfb7a5cf39f5
#
_entry.id   cb7be69ac134b8275535dfb7a5cf39f5
#
_cell.length_a   1.000
_cell.length_b   1.000
_cell.length_c   1.000
_cell.angle_alpha   90.00
_cell.angle_beta   90.00
_cell.angle_gamma   90.00
#
_symmetry.space_group_name_H-M   'P 1'
#
loop_
_entity.id
_entity.type
_entity.pdbx_description
1 polymer ?
#
loop_
_entity_poly.entity_id
_entity_poly.type
_entity_poly.pdbx_seq_one_letter_code
_entity_poly.pdbx_strand_id
1 'polypeptide(L)'
;MGDSTAPATRAARALDLTELHASLTDPVLDAMNFLNEVVSRFPEALSFAPGRPSEGTFATDDPARYLRTYTDHLKYELGWSEDRVRAQLFQYGRTNGIIHDLIARTLANDESIHVSPESVVVTTGCQEAMLLTLRALFARPEDTLLVSSPCYVGITGAARLLDIALCPVQEGATGPDPKAILAGVRQTRAAGGRPRALYVVPDFANPSGASMTVAAREQLLEIAAQEDLLILEDDPYGFFVREGSSRPTLKALDRERRVLHLGSFAKTAMPGARVGYVVADQEVIGPAGERTLLADQLSKIKSMTTVNTSAISQAVIGGLLIESDCRLRAANADAIAFYRTNLNTLLDELERHFPAARRRELGVDWNRPDGGFFLVVTVPFLADTKALEHSARNFGVLWTPMSDFYLDGGGSTQLRLSCSALTPEQIRDGVGRLAAFITGQASRAGR
;
A
#
# COMPACT_ATOMS: atom_id res chain seq x y z
N MET A 1 59.56 34.49 16.38
CA MET A 1 59.23 33.05 16.24
C MET A 1 57.92 32.83 16.97
N GLY A 2 56.83 32.88 16.24
CA GLY A 2 55.48 32.63 16.78
C GLY A 2 55.08 31.24 16.40
N ASP A 3 54.94 30.42 17.38
CA ASP A 3 54.52 29.00 17.26
C ASP A 3 53.00 28.97 17.03
N SER A 4 52.61 28.80 15.76
CA SER A 4 51.20 28.66 15.36
C SER A 4 50.82 27.19 15.48
N THR A 5 50.42 26.77 16.65
CA THR A 5 49.80 25.46 16.85
C THR A 5 48.37 25.53 16.30
N ALA A 6 48.16 24.97 15.08
CA ALA A 6 46.82 24.74 14.54
C ALA A 6 46.01 23.88 15.53
N PRO A 7 44.71 24.21 15.79
CA PRO A 7 43.89 23.42 16.69
C PRO A 7 43.73 22.02 16.12
N ALA A 8 44.03 21.02 16.92
CA ALA A 8 43.79 19.61 16.60
C ALA A 8 42.32 19.42 16.23
N THR A 9 42.04 19.03 14.99
CA THR A 9 40.70 18.66 14.53
C THR A 9 40.19 17.51 15.40
N ARG A 10 39.25 17.79 16.28
CA ARG A 10 38.53 16.74 17.03
C ARG A 10 37.93 15.79 16.02
N ALA A 11 38.27 14.52 16.12
CA ALA A 11 37.62 13.46 15.31
C ALA A 11 36.10 13.54 15.49
N ALA A 12 35.38 13.55 14.38
CA ALA A 12 33.91 13.52 14.41
C ALA A 12 33.44 12.28 15.19
N ARG A 13 32.50 12.48 16.12
CA ARG A 13 31.94 11.37 16.90
C ARG A 13 31.13 10.45 15.95
N ALA A 14 31.55 9.21 15.81
CA ALA A 14 30.72 8.17 15.18
C ALA A 14 29.64 7.71 16.15
N LEU A 15 28.44 7.41 15.65
CA LEU A 15 27.37 6.76 16.40
C LEU A 15 27.47 5.25 16.14
N ASP A 16 27.27 4.46 17.20
CA ASP A 16 27.15 3.00 17.08
C ASP A 16 25.70 2.66 16.72
N LEU A 17 25.49 1.81 15.72
CA LEU A 17 24.16 1.39 15.29
C LEU A 17 23.38 0.69 16.42
N THR A 18 24.09 -0.01 17.34
CA THR A 18 23.49 -0.68 18.50
C THR A 18 22.96 0.28 19.57
N GLU A 19 23.37 1.57 19.53
CA GLU A 19 22.85 2.63 20.39
C GLU A 19 21.60 3.30 19.80
N LEU A 20 21.21 2.95 18.56
CA LEU A 20 20.04 3.49 17.88
C LEU A 20 18.84 2.56 18.09
N HIS A 21 17.65 3.02 17.68
CA HIS A 21 16.42 2.25 17.79
C HIS A 21 16.52 0.90 17.04
N ALA A 22 16.09 -0.20 17.67
CA ALA A 22 16.26 -1.56 17.16
C ALA A 22 15.63 -1.79 15.77
N SER A 23 14.59 -1.05 15.43
CA SER A 23 13.96 -1.14 14.10
C SER A 23 14.92 -0.84 12.95
N LEU A 24 16.00 -0.07 13.18
CA LEU A 24 16.98 0.30 12.14
C LEU A 24 17.86 -0.88 11.70
N THR A 25 17.84 -1.98 12.44
CA THR A 25 18.51 -3.24 12.07
C THR A 25 17.51 -4.28 11.53
N ASP A 26 16.23 -3.94 11.40
CA ASP A 26 15.20 -4.87 10.92
C ASP A 26 15.25 -4.95 9.38
N PRO A 27 15.38 -6.16 8.80
CA PRO A 27 15.46 -6.35 7.34
C PRO A 27 14.26 -5.80 6.55
N VAL A 28 13.09 -5.66 7.19
CA VAL A 28 11.88 -5.09 6.55
C VAL A 28 12.10 -3.63 6.12
N LEU A 29 12.87 -2.84 6.90
CA LEU A 29 13.18 -1.47 6.54
C LEU A 29 14.14 -1.40 5.35
N ASP A 30 15.09 -2.32 5.27
CA ASP A 30 16.01 -2.44 4.13
C ASP A 30 15.27 -2.87 2.86
N ALA A 31 14.29 -3.77 2.97
CA ALA A 31 13.49 -4.23 1.83
C ALA A 31 12.75 -3.07 1.15
N MET A 32 12.18 -2.13 1.90
CA MET A 32 11.49 -0.97 1.33
C MET A 32 12.46 -0.06 0.55
N ASN A 33 13.65 0.21 1.09
CA ASN A 33 14.68 0.99 0.41
C ASN A 33 15.18 0.27 -0.84
N PHE A 34 15.45 -1.03 -0.74
CA PHE A 34 15.86 -1.85 -1.87
C PHE A 34 14.85 -1.82 -3.02
N LEU A 35 13.55 -1.95 -2.72
CA LEU A 35 12.48 -1.88 -3.74
C LEU A 35 12.46 -0.54 -4.50
N ASN A 36 12.85 0.56 -3.85
CA ASN A 36 12.94 1.87 -4.45
C ASN A 36 14.25 2.08 -5.24
N GLU A 37 15.35 1.48 -4.82
CA GLU A 37 16.69 1.74 -5.34
C GLU A 37 17.14 0.74 -6.42
N VAL A 38 16.61 -0.47 -6.43
CA VAL A 38 17.06 -1.54 -7.35
C VAL A 38 16.94 -1.12 -8.83
N VAL A 39 15.93 -0.34 -9.18
CA VAL A 39 15.75 0.16 -10.54
C VAL A 39 16.87 1.13 -10.92
N SER A 40 17.31 1.99 -9.98
CA SER A 40 18.39 2.95 -10.22
C SER A 40 19.76 2.28 -10.41
N ARG A 41 19.96 1.10 -9.82
CA ARG A 41 21.20 0.32 -9.98
C ARG A 41 21.32 -0.38 -11.33
N PHE A 42 20.18 -0.62 -12.02
CA PHE A 42 20.13 -1.31 -13.32
C PHE A 42 19.18 -0.56 -14.27
N PRO A 43 19.53 0.66 -14.72
CA PRO A 43 18.64 1.53 -15.49
C PRO A 43 18.25 0.97 -16.86
N GLU A 44 19.07 0.11 -17.45
CA GLU A 44 18.82 -0.52 -18.75
C GLU A 44 17.95 -1.80 -18.67
N ALA A 45 17.65 -2.27 -17.44
CA ALA A 45 16.84 -3.46 -17.28
C ALA A 45 15.35 -3.14 -17.34
N LEU A 46 14.57 -4.00 -17.99
CA LEU A 46 13.11 -3.95 -17.92
C LEU A 46 12.64 -4.35 -16.53
N SER A 47 11.94 -3.45 -15.86
CA SER A 47 11.63 -3.64 -14.44
C SER A 47 10.17 -3.98 -14.17
N PHE A 48 9.91 -5.22 -13.74
CA PHE A 48 8.67 -5.66 -13.14
C PHE A 48 8.66 -5.47 -11.60
N ALA A 49 9.63 -4.78 -11.02
CA ALA A 49 9.73 -4.64 -9.57
C ALA A 49 8.77 -3.57 -9.00
N PRO A 50 8.69 -2.31 -9.53
CA PRO A 50 7.94 -1.24 -8.90
C PRO A 50 6.43 -1.37 -9.12
N GLY A 51 5.65 -1.24 -8.03
CA GLY A 51 4.19 -1.15 -8.07
C GLY A 51 3.69 0.29 -8.19
N ARG A 52 4.33 1.13 -9.01
CA ARG A 52 3.93 2.53 -9.24
C ARG A 52 3.05 2.64 -10.49
N PRO A 53 2.15 3.65 -10.58
CA PRO A 53 1.43 3.94 -11.81
C PRO A 53 2.38 4.26 -12.98
N SER A 54 1.88 4.03 -14.19
CA SER A 54 2.58 4.42 -15.41
C SER A 54 2.67 5.94 -15.52
N GLU A 55 3.85 6.46 -15.83
CA GLU A 55 4.07 7.89 -16.03
C GLU A 55 3.28 8.45 -17.22
N GLY A 56 2.99 7.61 -18.23
CA GLY A 56 2.19 7.99 -19.40
C GLY A 56 0.70 8.25 -19.11
N THR A 57 0.24 7.98 -17.88
CA THR A 57 -1.15 8.30 -17.48
C THR A 57 -1.30 9.72 -16.91
N PHE A 58 -0.22 10.50 -16.81
CA PHE A 58 -0.22 11.85 -16.23
C PHE A 58 0.14 12.90 -17.26
N ALA A 59 -0.58 14.04 -17.25
CA ALA A 59 -0.21 15.22 -18.01
C ALA A 59 0.54 16.23 -17.10
N THR A 60 1.57 16.88 -17.65
CA THR A 60 2.40 17.83 -16.89
C THR A 60 1.63 19.05 -16.40
N ASP A 61 0.55 19.41 -17.08
CA ASP A 61 -0.30 20.58 -16.75
C ASP A 61 -1.40 20.27 -15.74
N ASP A 62 -1.66 18.98 -15.45
CA ASP A 62 -2.71 18.56 -14.54
C ASP A 62 -2.65 19.22 -13.15
N PRO A 63 -1.49 19.31 -12.47
CA PRO A 63 -1.44 19.92 -11.16
C PRO A 63 -1.88 21.38 -11.14
N ALA A 64 -1.48 22.15 -12.14
CA ALA A 64 -1.84 23.57 -12.25
C ALA A 64 -3.33 23.75 -12.56
N ARG A 65 -3.89 22.90 -13.43
CA ARG A 65 -5.30 22.88 -13.78
C ARG A 65 -6.14 22.55 -12.55
N TYR A 66 -5.85 21.45 -11.85
CA TYR A 66 -6.60 21.03 -10.66
C TYR A 66 -6.51 22.04 -9.53
N LEU A 67 -5.33 22.65 -9.29
CA LEU A 67 -5.22 23.71 -8.30
C LEU A 67 -6.13 24.89 -8.64
N ARG A 68 -6.21 25.29 -9.92
CA ARG A 68 -7.12 26.36 -10.39
C ARG A 68 -8.59 25.96 -10.17
N THR A 69 -8.99 24.78 -10.60
CA THR A 69 -10.35 24.26 -10.39
C THR A 69 -10.75 24.31 -8.91
N TYR A 70 -9.87 23.89 -8.02
CA TYR A 70 -10.14 23.94 -6.58
C TYR A 70 -10.30 25.38 -6.07
N THR A 71 -9.43 26.29 -6.48
CA THR A 71 -9.52 27.72 -6.06
C THR A 71 -10.75 28.40 -6.61
N ASP A 72 -11.14 28.09 -7.85
CA ASP A 72 -12.32 28.63 -8.50
C ASP A 72 -13.60 28.11 -7.81
N HIS A 73 -13.64 26.85 -7.44
CA HIS A 73 -14.73 26.27 -6.65
C HIS A 73 -14.90 27.01 -5.30
N LEU A 74 -13.80 27.25 -4.56
CA LEU A 74 -13.87 28.01 -3.32
C LEU A 74 -14.42 29.41 -3.51
N LYS A 75 -14.01 30.10 -4.57
CA LYS A 75 -14.43 31.49 -4.85
C LYS A 75 -15.85 31.58 -5.36
N TYR A 76 -16.17 30.83 -6.42
CA TYR A 76 -17.38 31.04 -7.20
C TYR A 76 -18.55 30.18 -6.75
N GLU A 77 -18.28 28.98 -6.24
CA GLU A 77 -19.34 28.08 -5.75
C GLU A 77 -19.60 28.24 -4.25
N LEU A 78 -18.51 28.37 -3.45
CA LEU A 78 -18.63 28.54 -2.00
C LEU A 78 -18.62 30.01 -1.55
N GLY A 79 -18.40 30.96 -2.46
CA GLY A 79 -18.46 32.40 -2.17
C GLY A 79 -17.34 32.91 -1.26
N TRP A 80 -16.16 32.23 -1.24
CA TRP A 80 -15.07 32.64 -0.38
C TRP A 80 -14.35 33.89 -0.93
N SER A 81 -13.97 34.80 0.00
CA SER A 81 -13.13 35.93 -0.37
C SER A 81 -11.73 35.48 -0.78
N GLU A 82 -11.04 36.32 -1.56
CA GLU A 82 -9.64 36.08 -1.99
C GLU A 82 -8.71 35.86 -0.78
N ASP A 83 -8.88 36.62 0.29
CA ASP A 83 -8.08 36.49 1.51
C ASP A 83 -8.33 35.15 2.22
N ARG A 84 -9.56 34.66 2.22
CA ARG A 84 -9.88 33.35 2.79
C ARG A 84 -9.28 32.23 1.96
N VAL A 85 -9.34 32.30 0.63
CA VAL A 85 -8.70 31.32 -0.26
C VAL A 85 -7.20 31.33 -0.07
N ARG A 86 -6.59 32.52 0.01
CA ARG A 86 -5.14 32.68 0.28
C ARG A 86 -4.76 32.05 1.62
N ALA A 87 -5.51 32.33 2.69
CA ALA A 87 -5.25 31.74 3.98
C ALA A 87 -5.35 30.20 3.95
N GLN A 88 -6.35 29.63 3.24
CA GLN A 88 -6.51 28.20 3.10
C GLN A 88 -5.31 27.51 2.46
N LEU A 89 -4.66 28.14 1.48
CA LEU A 89 -3.57 27.54 0.72
C LEU A 89 -2.19 27.78 1.34
N PHE A 90 -2.00 28.92 2.03
CA PHE A 90 -0.66 29.38 2.46
C PHE A 90 -0.45 29.31 3.98
N GLN A 91 -1.50 29.08 4.77
CA GLN A 91 -1.38 28.97 6.21
C GLN A 91 -1.61 27.52 6.68
N TYR A 92 -1.29 27.24 7.94
CA TYR A 92 -1.65 25.98 8.56
C TYR A 92 -3.16 25.78 8.55
N GLY A 93 -3.60 24.69 7.93
CA GLY A 93 -5.00 24.33 7.82
C GLY A 93 -5.47 23.41 8.95
N ARG A 94 -6.70 22.90 8.82
CA ARG A 94 -7.23 21.87 9.72
C ARG A 94 -6.36 20.60 9.65
N THR A 95 -6.09 20.01 10.82
CA THR A 95 -5.27 18.80 10.92
C THR A 95 -5.90 17.63 10.19
N ASN A 96 -7.22 17.44 10.26
CA ASN A 96 -7.93 16.39 9.55
C ASN A 96 -8.11 16.66 8.04
N GLY A 97 -7.68 17.83 7.54
CA GLY A 97 -7.64 18.13 6.10
C GLY A 97 -8.66 19.16 5.64
N ILE A 98 -8.54 19.57 4.36
CA ILE A 98 -9.35 20.61 3.73
C ILE A 98 -10.23 20.08 2.57
N ILE A 99 -10.14 18.76 2.28
CA ILE A 99 -10.90 18.08 1.20
C ILE A 99 -11.66 16.84 1.71
N HIS A 100 -11.84 16.71 3.02
CA HIS A 100 -12.47 15.54 3.63
C HIS A 100 -13.93 15.35 3.22
N ASP A 101 -14.66 16.43 2.91
CA ASP A 101 -16.00 16.41 2.33
C ASP A 101 -16.04 15.86 0.89
N LEU A 102 -15.07 16.27 0.06
CA LEU A 102 -14.93 15.73 -1.31
C LEU A 102 -14.57 14.25 -1.27
N ILE A 103 -13.70 13.83 -0.34
CA ILE A 103 -13.35 12.42 -0.14
C ILE A 103 -14.59 11.63 0.28
N ALA A 104 -15.35 12.10 1.27
CA ALA A 104 -16.57 11.42 1.71
C ALA A 104 -17.60 11.26 0.58
N ARG A 105 -17.77 12.29 -0.29
CA ARG A 105 -18.62 12.20 -1.49
C ARG A 105 -18.08 11.17 -2.50
N THR A 106 -16.76 11.14 -2.73
CA THR A 106 -16.15 10.17 -3.65
C THR A 106 -16.36 8.75 -3.15
N LEU A 107 -16.17 8.50 -1.86
CA LEU A 107 -16.39 7.19 -1.23
C LEU A 107 -17.87 6.75 -1.33
N ALA A 108 -18.81 7.67 -1.15
CA ALA A 108 -20.22 7.38 -1.31
C ALA A 108 -20.57 7.03 -2.78
N ASN A 109 -20.01 7.77 -3.75
CA ASN A 109 -20.29 7.57 -5.17
C ASN A 109 -19.65 6.30 -5.75
N ASP A 110 -18.39 6.02 -5.38
CA ASP A 110 -17.60 4.97 -6.03
C ASP A 110 -17.57 3.66 -5.24
N GLU A 111 -17.68 3.73 -3.90
CA GLU A 111 -17.48 2.57 -2.99
C GLU A 111 -18.71 2.26 -2.11
N SER A 112 -19.78 3.07 -2.19
CA SER A 112 -20.97 2.95 -1.33
C SER A 112 -20.63 3.06 0.17
N ILE A 113 -19.57 3.79 0.51
CA ILE A 113 -19.18 4.09 1.90
C ILE A 113 -19.83 5.42 2.30
N HIS A 114 -20.83 5.34 3.16
CA HIS A 114 -21.60 6.50 3.62
C HIS A 114 -21.16 6.89 5.04
N VAL A 115 -20.30 7.90 5.15
CA VAL A 115 -19.75 8.38 6.42
C VAL A 115 -19.79 9.91 6.50
N SER A 116 -19.80 10.44 7.72
CA SER A 116 -19.63 11.88 7.93
C SER A 116 -18.24 12.31 7.42
N PRO A 117 -18.10 13.47 6.75
CA PRO A 117 -16.79 14.05 6.46
C PRO A 117 -15.87 14.17 7.67
N GLU A 118 -16.40 14.41 8.85
CA GLU A 118 -15.62 14.49 10.10
C GLU A 118 -14.97 13.15 10.51
N SER A 119 -15.43 12.02 9.94
CA SER A 119 -14.81 10.71 10.13
C SER A 119 -13.57 10.50 9.25
N VAL A 120 -13.28 11.43 8.32
CA VAL A 120 -12.17 11.34 7.37
C VAL A 120 -11.00 12.18 7.85
N VAL A 121 -9.82 11.57 7.97
CA VAL A 121 -8.56 12.27 8.23
C VAL A 121 -7.68 12.17 7.00
N VAL A 122 -7.38 13.31 6.38
CA VAL A 122 -6.48 13.39 5.21
C VAL A 122 -5.04 13.30 5.69
N THR A 123 -4.26 12.43 5.05
CA THR A 123 -2.90 12.10 5.47
C THR A 123 -1.88 12.33 4.35
N THR A 124 -0.60 12.41 4.73
CA THR A 124 0.54 12.49 3.81
C THR A 124 0.81 11.12 3.19
N GLY A 125 -0.11 10.67 2.34
CA GLY A 125 -0.20 9.32 1.80
C GLY A 125 -0.70 8.30 2.83
N CYS A 126 -1.05 7.11 2.35
CA CYS A 126 -1.58 6.02 3.18
C CYS A 126 -0.56 5.52 4.23
N GLN A 127 0.73 5.69 3.99
CA GLN A 127 1.77 5.30 4.96
C GLN A 127 1.64 6.07 6.28
N GLU A 128 1.30 7.37 6.24
CA GLU A 128 0.99 8.11 7.45
C GLU A 128 -0.31 7.62 8.09
N ALA A 129 -1.34 7.32 7.30
CA ALA A 129 -2.59 6.76 7.82
C ALA A 129 -2.35 5.47 8.62
N MET A 130 -1.51 4.56 8.10
CA MET A 130 -1.10 3.35 8.82
C MET A 130 -0.40 3.68 10.14
N LEU A 131 0.59 4.57 10.12
CA LEU A 131 1.34 4.94 11.33
C LEU A 131 0.44 5.55 12.42
N LEU A 132 -0.43 6.49 12.04
CA LEU A 132 -1.37 7.14 12.96
C LEU A 132 -2.35 6.14 13.56
N THR A 133 -2.90 5.25 12.72
CA THR A 133 -3.86 4.23 13.13
C THR A 133 -3.23 3.22 14.09
N LEU A 134 -2.04 2.72 13.77
CA LEU A 134 -1.30 1.81 14.64
C LEU A 134 -0.97 2.50 15.97
N ARG A 135 -0.48 3.74 15.94
CA ARG A 135 -0.17 4.49 17.18
C ARG A 135 -1.38 4.71 18.06
N ALA A 136 -2.56 4.91 17.48
CA ALA A 136 -3.80 5.13 18.23
C ALA A 136 -4.36 3.84 18.84
N LEU A 137 -4.30 2.72 18.12
CA LEU A 137 -4.99 1.49 18.52
C LEU A 137 -4.16 0.56 19.41
N PHE A 138 -2.84 0.61 19.30
CA PHE A 138 -1.92 -0.28 20.03
C PHE A 138 -1.33 0.47 21.22
N ALA A 139 -2.06 0.40 22.35
CA ALA A 139 -1.78 1.18 23.55
C ALA A 139 -0.90 0.44 24.57
N ARG A 140 -0.78 -0.89 24.44
CA ARG A 140 -0.13 -1.76 25.43
C ARG A 140 0.92 -2.64 24.76
N PRO A 141 1.98 -3.03 25.48
CA PRO A 141 3.03 -3.92 24.90
C PRO A 141 2.50 -5.28 24.43
N GLU A 142 1.42 -5.79 25.05
CA GLU A 142 0.78 -7.04 24.66
C GLU A 142 -0.12 -6.94 23.42
N ASP A 143 -0.43 -5.73 22.92
CA ASP A 143 -1.26 -5.54 21.75
C ASP A 143 -0.56 -6.08 20.51
N THR A 144 -1.25 -6.93 19.76
CA THR A 144 -0.73 -7.65 18.59
C THR A 144 -1.55 -7.33 17.36
N LEU A 145 -0.87 -6.99 16.26
CA LEU A 145 -1.46 -6.84 14.93
C LEU A 145 -1.37 -8.17 14.18
N LEU A 146 -2.52 -8.69 13.76
CA LEU A 146 -2.57 -9.78 12.79
C LEU A 146 -2.38 -9.22 11.39
N VAL A 147 -1.59 -9.88 10.57
CA VAL A 147 -1.33 -9.48 9.18
C VAL A 147 -1.40 -10.69 8.25
N SER A 148 -1.96 -10.53 7.06
CA SER A 148 -1.84 -11.55 6.01
C SER A 148 -0.38 -11.92 5.78
N SER A 149 -0.08 -13.17 5.52
CA SER A 149 1.24 -13.63 5.08
C SER A 149 1.10 -14.28 3.70
N PRO A 150 1.67 -13.70 2.63
CA PRO A 150 2.55 -12.51 2.61
C PRO A 150 1.83 -11.19 2.89
N CYS A 151 2.57 -10.16 3.30
CA CYS A 151 2.04 -8.86 3.71
C CYS A 151 2.78 -7.69 3.05
N TYR A 152 2.08 -6.58 2.85
CA TYR A 152 2.71 -5.33 2.42
C TYR A 152 3.71 -4.82 3.46
N VAL A 153 4.95 -4.60 3.02
CA VAL A 153 6.06 -4.18 3.90
C VAL A 153 5.84 -2.81 4.58
N GLY A 154 4.96 -1.97 4.04
CA GLY A 154 4.66 -0.66 4.64
C GLY A 154 3.97 -0.75 5.99
N ILE A 155 3.02 -1.68 6.18
CA ILE A 155 2.35 -1.86 7.48
C ILE A 155 3.24 -2.58 8.48
N THR A 156 3.99 -3.60 8.03
CA THR A 156 4.91 -4.33 8.91
C THR A 156 6.07 -3.45 9.36
N GLY A 157 6.60 -2.61 8.45
CA GLY A 157 7.60 -1.59 8.78
C GLY A 157 7.05 -0.54 9.77
N ALA A 158 5.84 -0.03 9.58
CA ALA A 158 5.21 0.89 10.52
C ALA A 158 5.01 0.26 11.91
N ALA A 159 4.62 -1.02 11.97
CA ALA A 159 4.50 -1.76 13.22
C ALA A 159 5.87 -1.91 13.92
N ARG A 160 6.94 -2.21 13.18
CA ARG A 160 8.32 -2.29 13.72
C ARG A 160 8.81 -0.96 14.27
N LEU A 161 8.51 0.16 13.59
CA LEU A 161 8.84 1.50 14.09
C LEU A 161 8.12 1.84 15.40
N LEU A 162 7.03 1.17 15.72
CA LEU A 162 6.21 1.39 16.90
C LEU A 162 6.31 0.26 17.94
N ASP A 163 7.22 -0.67 17.77
CA ASP A 163 7.42 -1.86 18.63
C ASP A 163 6.16 -2.73 18.81
N ILE A 164 5.30 -2.76 17.78
CA ILE A 164 4.07 -3.54 17.80
C ILE A 164 4.36 -4.99 17.40
N ALA A 165 3.92 -5.93 18.22
CA ALA A 165 3.99 -7.35 17.93
C ALA A 165 3.14 -7.72 16.71
N LEU A 166 3.69 -8.57 15.83
CA LEU A 166 3.04 -9.04 14.61
C LEU A 166 2.73 -10.54 14.71
N CYS A 167 1.53 -10.93 14.29
CA CYS A 167 1.13 -12.31 14.14
C CYS A 167 0.78 -12.59 12.67
N PRO A 168 1.62 -13.33 11.92
CA PRO A 168 1.31 -13.68 10.54
C PRO A 168 0.14 -14.66 10.47
N VAL A 169 -0.77 -14.41 9.53
CA VAL A 169 -1.95 -15.21 9.22
C VAL A 169 -1.84 -15.68 7.78
N GLN A 170 -1.81 -16.98 7.57
CA GLN A 170 -1.67 -17.56 6.24
C GLN A 170 -2.78 -17.07 5.30
N GLU A 171 -2.38 -16.64 4.09
CA GLU A 171 -3.28 -16.27 3.02
C GLU A 171 -3.70 -17.51 2.22
N GLY A 172 -5.01 -17.64 1.97
CA GLY A 172 -5.58 -18.61 1.06
C GLY A 172 -5.87 -18.00 -0.33
N ALA A 173 -6.59 -18.72 -1.16
CA ALA A 173 -6.95 -18.28 -2.52
C ALA A 173 -7.85 -17.02 -2.54
N THR A 174 -8.56 -16.74 -1.46
CA THR A 174 -9.55 -15.65 -1.34
C THR A 174 -9.22 -14.69 -0.19
N GLY A 175 -7.93 -14.44 0.06
CA GLY A 175 -7.45 -13.61 1.16
C GLY A 175 -7.08 -14.40 2.41
N PRO A 176 -6.99 -13.78 3.59
CA PRO A 176 -6.62 -14.46 4.84
C PRO A 176 -7.51 -15.69 5.13
N ASP A 177 -6.90 -16.83 5.41
CA ASP A 177 -7.65 -18.05 5.75
C ASP A 177 -8.37 -17.87 7.10
N PRO A 178 -9.72 -18.04 7.16
CA PRO A 178 -10.49 -17.94 8.39
C PRO A 178 -9.98 -18.83 9.52
N LYS A 179 -9.52 -20.03 9.21
CA LYS A 179 -8.95 -20.96 10.20
C LYS A 179 -7.60 -20.46 10.73
N ALA A 180 -6.80 -19.87 9.84
CA ALA A 180 -5.51 -19.28 10.23
C ALA A 180 -5.72 -18.02 11.09
N ILE A 181 -6.72 -17.18 10.79
CA ILE A 181 -7.09 -16.03 11.65
C ILE A 181 -7.42 -16.51 13.05
N LEU A 182 -8.36 -17.47 13.20
CA LEU A 182 -8.76 -18.00 14.49
C LEU A 182 -7.59 -18.71 15.23
N ALA A 183 -6.71 -19.38 14.50
CA ALA A 183 -5.49 -19.97 15.08
C ALA A 183 -4.55 -18.88 15.61
N GLY A 184 -4.30 -17.83 14.84
CA GLY A 184 -3.47 -16.69 15.24
C GLY A 184 -4.01 -15.97 16.47
N VAL A 185 -5.33 -15.76 16.53
CA VAL A 185 -6.00 -15.18 17.72
C VAL A 185 -5.76 -16.05 18.95
N ARG A 186 -5.98 -17.37 18.85
CA ARG A 186 -5.76 -18.31 19.97
C ARG A 186 -4.29 -18.36 20.39
N GLN A 187 -3.37 -18.42 19.43
CA GLN A 187 -1.94 -18.45 19.71
C GLN A 187 -1.48 -17.18 20.41
N THR A 188 -1.92 -16.01 19.92
CA THR A 188 -1.60 -14.71 20.53
C THR A 188 -2.08 -14.66 21.98
N ARG A 189 -3.33 -15.06 22.26
CA ARG A 189 -3.88 -15.09 23.61
C ARG A 189 -3.15 -16.09 24.52
N ALA A 190 -2.82 -17.27 24.00
CA ALA A 190 -2.07 -18.29 24.75
C ALA A 190 -0.65 -17.82 25.14
N ALA A 191 -0.05 -16.95 24.34
CA ALA A 191 1.24 -16.31 24.63
C ALA A 191 1.13 -15.07 25.55
N GLY A 192 -0.08 -14.74 26.06
CA GLY A 192 -0.32 -13.57 26.89
C GLY A 192 -0.52 -12.27 26.10
N GLY A 193 -0.53 -12.33 24.76
CA GLY A 193 -0.80 -11.19 23.90
C GLY A 193 -2.29 -10.89 23.75
N ARG A 194 -2.59 -9.69 23.25
CA ARG A 194 -3.95 -9.23 22.97
C ARG A 194 -4.12 -8.96 21.47
N PRO A 195 -4.78 -9.84 20.71
CA PRO A 195 -5.12 -9.56 19.32
C PRO A 195 -5.97 -8.30 19.25
N ARG A 196 -5.54 -7.28 18.52
CA ARG A 196 -6.21 -5.98 18.51
C ARG A 196 -6.87 -5.65 17.19
N ALA A 197 -6.17 -5.94 16.11
CA ALA A 197 -6.67 -5.68 14.76
C ALA A 197 -6.08 -6.70 13.77
N LEU A 198 -6.75 -6.85 12.63
CA LEU A 198 -6.24 -7.54 11.43
C LEU A 198 -6.06 -6.51 10.30
N TYR A 199 -4.87 -6.46 9.71
CA TYR A 199 -4.62 -5.69 8.49
C TYR A 199 -4.83 -6.57 7.26
N VAL A 200 -5.54 -6.05 6.27
CA VAL A 200 -5.86 -6.76 5.03
C VAL A 200 -5.93 -5.81 3.84
N VAL A 201 -5.48 -6.28 2.67
CA VAL A 201 -5.72 -5.65 1.36
C VAL A 201 -6.72 -6.53 0.62
N PRO A 202 -8.03 -6.17 0.60
CA PRO A 202 -9.06 -7.10 0.15
C PRO A 202 -9.14 -7.25 -1.38
N ASP A 203 -8.60 -6.30 -2.14
CA ASP A 203 -8.58 -6.34 -3.60
C ASP A 203 -7.16 -6.24 -4.14
N PHE A 204 -6.77 -7.26 -4.94
CA PHE A 204 -5.51 -7.28 -5.69
C PHE A 204 -4.28 -7.04 -4.80
N ALA A 205 -4.21 -7.72 -3.67
CA ALA A 205 -3.25 -7.51 -2.61
C ALA A 205 -1.79 -7.37 -3.10
N ASN A 206 -1.06 -6.46 -2.52
CA ASN A 206 0.39 -6.40 -2.65
C ASN A 206 1.01 -7.19 -1.48
N PRO A 207 1.75 -8.30 -1.76
CA PRO A 207 2.36 -8.67 -3.03
C PRO A 207 1.60 -9.74 -3.82
N SER A 208 0.62 -10.44 -3.24
CA SER A 208 0.09 -11.70 -3.75
C SER A 208 -0.80 -11.57 -5.00
N GLY A 209 -1.42 -10.42 -5.23
CA GLY A 209 -2.47 -10.24 -6.23
C GLY A 209 -3.80 -10.91 -5.86
N ALA A 210 -3.92 -11.49 -4.66
CA ALA A 210 -5.13 -12.13 -4.21
C ALA A 210 -6.29 -11.14 -4.03
N SER A 211 -7.53 -11.64 -4.16
CA SER A 211 -8.74 -10.85 -3.94
C SER A 211 -9.75 -11.64 -3.13
N MET A 212 -10.36 -10.98 -2.15
CA MET A 212 -11.42 -11.56 -1.34
C MET A 212 -12.75 -11.59 -2.09
N THR A 213 -13.43 -12.71 -2.05
CA THR A 213 -14.83 -12.79 -2.48
C THR A 213 -15.74 -12.04 -1.49
N VAL A 214 -16.97 -11.70 -1.90
CA VAL A 214 -17.94 -11.06 -0.98
C VAL A 214 -18.19 -11.95 0.25
N ALA A 215 -18.39 -13.25 0.04
CA ALA A 215 -18.58 -14.20 1.14
C ALA A 215 -17.38 -14.26 2.11
N ALA A 216 -16.14 -14.16 1.59
CA ALA A 216 -14.94 -14.10 2.44
C ALA A 216 -14.87 -12.79 3.26
N ARG A 217 -15.37 -11.67 2.69
CA ARG A 217 -15.46 -10.39 3.41
C ARG A 217 -16.50 -10.45 4.54
N GLU A 218 -17.67 -10.98 4.26
CA GLU A 218 -18.73 -11.17 5.26
C GLU A 218 -18.25 -12.08 6.39
N GLN A 219 -17.62 -13.22 6.06
CA GLN A 219 -17.04 -14.12 7.05
C GLN A 219 -15.94 -13.46 7.89
N LEU A 220 -15.11 -12.61 7.30
CA LEU A 220 -14.09 -11.86 8.03
C LEU A 220 -14.72 -10.88 9.03
N LEU A 221 -15.79 -10.18 8.64
CA LEU A 221 -16.54 -9.29 9.52
C LEU A 221 -17.17 -10.04 10.70
N GLU A 222 -17.73 -11.23 10.44
CA GLU A 222 -18.25 -12.10 11.50
C GLU A 222 -17.16 -12.54 12.50
N ILE A 223 -16.00 -12.97 12.00
CA ILE A 223 -14.86 -13.34 12.85
C ILE A 223 -14.39 -12.13 13.66
N ALA A 224 -14.29 -10.95 13.04
CA ALA A 224 -13.90 -9.73 13.73
C ALA A 224 -14.87 -9.36 14.85
N ALA A 225 -16.18 -9.56 14.64
CA ALA A 225 -17.19 -9.36 15.68
C ALA A 225 -17.06 -10.37 16.83
N GLN A 226 -16.89 -11.66 16.52
CA GLN A 226 -16.77 -12.74 17.51
C GLN A 226 -15.50 -12.63 18.35
N GLU A 227 -14.38 -12.21 17.75
CA GLU A 227 -13.06 -12.18 18.39
C GLU A 227 -12.68 -10.79 18.92
N ASP A 228 -13.60 -9.81 18.83
CA ASP A 228 -13.40 -8.39 19.20
C ASP A 228 -12.16 -7.77 18.53
N LEU A 229 -12.04 -7.98 17.22
CA LEU A 229 -11.00 -7.39 16.38
C LEU A 229 -11.52 -6.16 15.66
N LEU A 230 -10.62 -5.21 15.40
CA LEU A 230 -10.78 -4.20 14.36
C LEU A 230 -10.18 -4.72 13.05
N ILE A 231 -10.62 -4.15 11.94
CA ILE A 231 -10.06 -4.44 10.61
C ILE A 231 -9.44 -3.16 10.07
N LEU A 232 -8.18 -3.23 9.66
CA LEU A 232 -7.49 -2.19 8.90
C LEU A 232 -7.55 -2.57 7.43
N GLU A 233 -8.54 -2.05 6.73
CA GLU A 233 -8.74 -2.27 5.30
C GLU A 233 -7.91 -1.28 4.50
N ASP A 234 -6.89 -1.75 3.77
CA ASP A 234 -6.07 -0.93 2.87
C ASP A 234 -6.51 -1.19 1.42
N ASP A 235 -7.09 -0.18 0.77
CA ASP A 235 -7.65 -0.31 -0.57
C ASP A 235 -7.03 0.66 -1.61
N PRO A 236 -5.79 0.41 -2.04
CA PRO A 236 -5.17 1.20 -3.10
C PRO A 236 -5.48 0.71 -4.52
N TYR A 237 -6.06 -0.50 -4.70
CA TYR A 237 -6.16 -1.16 -6.01
C TYR A 237 -7.58 -1.51 -6.45
N GLY A 238 -8.60 -1.35 -5.63
CA GLY A 238 -9.97 -1.80 -5.87
C GLY A 238 -10.62 -1.30 -7.19
N PHE A 239 -10.09 -0.23 -7.78
CA PHE A 239 -10.56 0.26 -9.09
C PHE A 239 -10.04 -0.57 -10.28
N PHE A 240 -8.90 -1.24 -10.16
CA PHE A 240 -8.18 -1.83 -11.30
C PHE A 240 -8.60 -3.27 -11.58
N VAL A 241 -9.89 -3.48 -11.83
CA VAL A 241 -10.49 -4.77 -12.12
C VAL A 241 -10.13 -5.22 -13.54
N ARG A 242 -9.65 -6.46 -13.68
CA ARG A 242 -9.40 -7.12 -14.98
C ARG A 242 -10.64 -7.86 -15.47
N GLU A 243 -11.22 -8.68 -14.62
CA GLU A 243 -12.39 -9.51 -14.91
C GLU A 243 -13.47 -9.32 -13.85
N GLY A 244 -14.73 -9.43 -14.27
CA GLY A 244 -15.88 -9.27 -13.37
C GLY A 244 -16.23 -7.82 -13.07
N SER A 245 -16.85 -7.59 -11.93
CA SER A 245 -17.22 -6.28 -11.39
C SER A 245 -16.46 -5.98 -10.10
N SER A 246 -16.39 -4.70 -9.73
CA SER A 246 -15.88 -4.33 -8.40
C SER A 246 -16.76 -4.95 -7.30
N ARG A 247 -16.12 -5.32 -6.20
CA ARG A 247 -16.78 -5.88 -5.02
C ARG A 247 -17.00 -4.77 -3.99
N PRO A 248 -18.06 -4.83 -3.16
CA PRO A 248 -18.21 -3.88 -2.06
C PRO A 248 -17.04 -4.03 -1.08
N THR A 249 -16.48 -2.92 -0.62
CA THR A 249 -15.38 -2.91 0.37
C THR A 249 -15.83 -3.53 1.70
N LEU A 250 -14.90 -3.93 2.56
CA LEU A 250 -15.23 -4.35 3.92
C LEU A 250 -15.92 -3.21 4.68
N LYS A 251 -15.48 -1.96 4.48
CA LYS A 251 -16.12 -0.79 5.09
C LYS A 251 -17.56 -0.58 4.63
N ALA A 252 -17.87 -0.81 3.35
CA ALA A 252 -19.24 -0.70 2.84
C ALA A 252 -20.16 -1.80 3.41
N LEU A 253 -19.61 -2.98 3.72
CA LEU A 253 -20.33 -4.11 4.33
C LEU A 253 -20.45 -4.00 5.85
N ASP A 254 -19.57 -3.23 6.49
CA ASP A 254 -19.47 -3.11 7.95
C ASP A 254 -20.70 -2.46 8.57
N ARG A 255 -21.36 -3.15 9.50
CA ARG A 255 -22.53 -2.67 10.26
C ARG A 255 -22.22 -2.29 11.71
N GLU A 256 -21.02 -2.66 12.19
CA GLU A 256 -20.64 -2.53 13.58
C GLU A 256 -19.50 -1.52 13.81
N ARG A 257 -19.10 -0.79 12.78
CA ARG A 257 -17.97 0.16 12.81
C ARG A 257 -16.66 -0.48 13.26
N ARG A 258 -16.40 -1.73 12.79
CA ARG A 258 -15.16 -2.45 13.08
C ARG A 258 -14.06 -2.17 12.06
N VAL A 259 -14.40 -1.61 10.90
CA VAL A 259 -13.46 -1.37 9.80
C VAL A 259 -12.97 0.08 9.82
N LEU A 260 -11.64 0.26 9.89
CA LEU A 260 -10.98 1.49 9.50
C LEU A 260 -10.55 1.34 8.05
N HIS A 261 -11.02 2.23 7.17
CA HIS A 261 -10.69 2.17 5.75
C HIS A 261 -9.55 3.14 5.43
N LEU A 262 -8.47 2.61 4.89
CA LEU A 262 -7.25 3.32 4.52
C LEU A 262 -7.22 3.49 3.00
N GLY A 263 -7.25 4.73 2.53
CA GLY A 263 -7.29 5.04 1.11
C GLY A 263 -6.09 5.85 0.64
N SER A 264 -5.80 5.76 -0.65
CA SER A 264 -4.66 6.42 -1.27
C SER A 264 -5.00 6.99 -2.64
N PHE A 265 -4.62 8.24 -2.90
CA PHE A 265 -4.66 8.82 -4.24
C PHE A 265 -3.40 8.52 -5.07
N ALA A 266 -2.44 7.76 -4.52
CA ALA A 266 -1.20 7.45 -5.21
C ALA A 266 -1.37 6.55 -6.45
N LYS A 267 -2.47 5.80 -6.55
CA LYS A 267 -2.72 4.90 -7.69
C LYS A 267 -3.79 5.44 -8.64
N THR A 268 -4.71 6.24 -8.12
CA THR A 268 -5.90 6.74 -8.82
C THR A 268 -5.82 8.21 -9.23
N ALA A 269 -4.82 8.94 -8.75
CA ALA A 269 -4.58 10.33 -9.08
C ALA A 269 -3.10 10.58 -9.33
N MET A 270 -2.32 10.88 -8.29
CA MET A 270 -0.93 11.36 -8.44
C MET A 270 -0.07 10.88 -7.27
N PRO A 271 0.88 9.96 -7.48
CA PRO A 271 1.76 9.47 -6.40
C PRO A 271 2.55 10.59 -5.72
N GLY A 272 3.04 11.56 -6.52
CA GLY A 272 3.87 12.68 -6.05
C GLY A 272 3.13 13.68 -5.17
N ALA A 273 1.79 13.75 -5.22
CA ALA A 273 1.00 14.62 -4.36
C ALA A 273 1.07 14.21 -2.88
N ARG A 274 1.39 12.95 -2.58
CA ARG A 274 1.47 12.42 -1.22
C ARG A 274 0.19 12.68 -0.42
N VAL A 275 -0.97 12.35 -1.00
CA VAL A 275 -2.28 12.46 -0.35
C VAL A 275 -2.90 11.07 -0.21
N GLY A 276 -3.33 10.75 1.00
CA GLY A 276 -4.13 9.59 1.37
C GLY A 276 -5.13 9.99 2.44
N TYR A 277 -5.84 9.03 2.99
CA TYR A 277 -6.82 9.27 4.05
C TYR A 277 -7.07 8.01 4.86
N VAL A 278 -7.67 8.21 6.02
CA VAL A 278 -8.29 7.15 6.81
C VAL A 278 -9.72 7.54 7.16
N VAL A 279 -10.66 6.60 7.01
CA VAL A 279 -12.01 6.69 7.54
C VAL A 279 -12.01 6.01 8.90
N ALA A 280 -12.30 6.78 9.96
CA ALA A 280 -12.25 6.35 11.36
C ALA A 280 -13.50 6.86 12.10
N ASP A 281 -14.64 6.22 11.82
CA ASP A 281 -15.97 6.59 12.35
C ASP A 281 -16.35 5.86 13.65
N GLN A 282 -15.38 5.15 14.26
CA GLN A 282 -15.55 4.50 15.55
C GLN A 282 -15.78 5.53 16.67
N GLU A 283 -16.69 5.25 17.57
CA GLU A 283 -16.87 6.06 18.78
C GLU A 283 -15.77 5.76 19.79
N VAL A 284 -15.24 6.83 20.39
CA VAL A 284 -14.30 6.79 21.50
C VAL A 284 -14.96 7.42 22.71
N ILE A 285 -15.01 6.69 23.81
CA ILE A 285 -15.57 7.14 25.08
C ILE A 285 -14.42 7.63 25.98
N GLY A 286 -14.47 8.90 26.35
CA GLY A 286 -13.49 9.50 27.25
C GLY A 286 -13.79 9.24 28.74
N PRO A 287 -12.87 9.62 29.64
CA PRO A 287 -12.97 9.31 31.07
C PRO A 287 -14.22 9.88 31.78
N ALA A 288 -14.75 10.99 31.28
CA ALA A 288 -15.97 11.61 31.81
C ALA A 288 -17.25 11.15 31.08
N GLY A 289 -17.13 10.14 30.17
CA GLY A 289 -18.24 9.61 29.37
C GLY A 289 -18.55 10.43 28.13
N GLU A 290 -17.73 11.41 27.78
CA GLU A 290 -17.83 12.15 26.53
C GLU A 290 -17.57 11.23 25.34
N ARG A 291 -18.30 11.45 24.22
CA ARG A 291 -18.17 10.67 23.00
C ARG A 291 -17.55 11.52 21.90
N THR A 292 -16.51 11.00 21.27
CA THR A 292 -15.80 11.60 20.14
C THR A 292 -15.61 10.55 19.05
N LEU A 293 -15.15 10.95 17.87
CA LEU A 293 -14.75 10.01 16.83
C LEU A 293 -13.28 9.57 17.02
N LEU A 294 -12.96 8.37 16.58
CA LEU A 294 -11.56 7.94 16.49
C LEU A 294 -10.77 8.89 15.57
N ALA A 295 -11.40 9.44 14.51
CA ALA A 295 -10.81 10.47 13.65
C ALA A 295 -10.28 11.67 14.44
N ASP A 296 -10.97 12.11 15.51
CA ASP A 296 -10.50 13.20 16.37
C ASP A 296 -9.21 12.81 17.11
N GLN A 297 -9.11 11.54 17.54
CA GLN A 297 -7.91 11.05 18.23
C GLN A 297 -6.73 10.91 17.26
N LEU A 298 -6.97 10.44 16.02
CA LEU A 298 -5.97 10.41 14.95
C LEU A 298 -5.46 11.81 14.62
N SER A 299 -6.36 12.80 14.57
CA SER A 299 -6.00 14.21 14.38
C SER A 299 -5.08 14.74 15.47
N LYS A 300 -5.28 14.34 16.74
CA LYS A 300 -4.36 14.73 17.83
C LYS A 300 -2.96 14.18 17.61
N ILE A 301 -2.83 12.91 17.22
CA ILE A 301 -1.51 12.31 16.91
C ILE A 301 -0.89 12.99 15.69
N LYS A 302 -1.68 13.20 14.62
CA LYS A 302 -1.24 13.89 13.41
C LYS A 302 -0.71 15.29 13.69
N SER A 303 -1.33 16.05 14.61
CA SER A 303 -0.87 17.37 14.98
C SER A 303 0.56 17.40 15.57
N MET A 304 1.00 16.26 16.13
CA MET A 304 2.36 16.09 16.69
C MET A 304 3.35 15.43 15.69
N THR A 305 2.88 14.97 14.53
CA THR A 305 3.75 14.36 13.51
C THR A 305 3.97 15.32 12.34
N THR A 306 2.96 15.56 11.54
CA THR A 306 3.04 16.39 10.31
C THR A 306 2.27 17.70 10.41
N VAL A 307 1.61 17.97 11.53
CA VAL A 307 0.70 19.09 11.78
C VAL A 307 -0.55 19.00 10.92
N ASN A 308 -0.41 19.06 9.60
CA ASN A 308 -1.46 18.88 8.59
C ASN A 308 -0.84 18.38 7.28
N THR A 309 -1.64 17.79 6.42
CA THR A 309 -1.22 17.45 5.05
C THR A 309 -1.11 18.73 4.21
N SER A 310 -0.14 18.80 3.30
CA SER A 310 0.09 19.96 2.42
C SER A 310 -1.20 20.48 1.81
N ALA A 311 -1.55 21.74 2.07
CA ALA A 311 -2.75 22.36 1.53
C ALA A 311 -2.73 22.42 -0.01
N ILE A 312 -1.56 22.66 -0.62
CA ILE A 312 -1.39 22.65 -2.08
C ILE A 312 -1.66 21.25 -2.66
N SER A 313 -1.08 20.21 -2.05
CA SER A 313 -1.32 18.83 -2.50
C SER A 313 -2.79 18.44 -2.37
N GLN A 314 -3.44 18.81 -1.27
CA GLN A 314 -4.87 18.59 -1.09
C GLN A 314 -5.70 19.36 -2.12
N ALA A 315 -5.37 20.62 -2.42
CA ALA A 315 -6.06 21.43 -3.41
C ALA A 315 -5.96 20.84 -4.83
N VAL A 316 -4.79 20.27 -5.19
CA VAL A 316 -4.62 19.55 -6.46
C VAL A 316 -5.54 18.32 -6.51
N ILE A 317 -5.54 17.50 -5.46
CA ILE A 317 -6.45 16.34 -5.41
C ILE A 317 -7.92 16.79 -5.37
N GLY A 318 -8.23 17.82 -4.58
CA GLY A 318 -9.59 18.40 -4.52
C GLY A 318 -10.10 18.87 -5.88
N GLY A 319 -9.24 19.52 -6.68
CA GLY A 319 -9.58 19.95 -8.04
C GLY A 319 -9.88 18.76 -8.97
N LEU A 320 -9.11 17.68 -8.89
CA LEU A 320 -9.43 16.44 -9.61
C LEU A 320 -10.79 15.88 -9.19
N LEU A 321 -11.07 15.81 -7.90
CA LEU A 321 -12.34 15.30 -7.39
C LEU A 321 -13.52 16.16 -7.85
N ILE A 322 -13.36 17.48 -7.89
CA ILE A 322 -14.37 18.43 -8.39
C ILE A 322 -14.60 18.21 -9.89
N GLU A 323 -13.55 18.18 -10.72
CA GLU A 323 -13.66 17.96 -12.16
C GLU A 323 -14.31 16.61 -12.52
N SER A 324 -14.11 15.59 -11.69
CA SER A 324 -14.71 14.27 -11.87
C SER A 324 -16.10 14.12 -11.21
N ASP A 325 -16.67 15.19 -10.68
CA ASP A 325 -17.92 15.16 -9.89
C ASP A 325 -17.85 14.10 -8.75
N CYS A 326 -16.69 13.98 -8.11
CA CYS A 326 -16.40 12.95 -7.10
C CYS A 326 -16.70 11.52 -7.58
N ARG A 327 -16.44 11.23 -8.86
CA ARG A 327 -16.57 9.90 -9.51
C ARG A 327 -15.19 9.48 -10.03
N LEU A 328 -14.29 9.24 -9.12
CA LEU A 328 -12.88 9.00 -9.42
C LEU A 328 -12.67 7.71 -10.23
N ARG A 329 -13.53 6.70 -10.02
CA ARG A 329 -13.50 5.46 -10.82
C ARG A 329 -13.76 5.74 -12.30
N ALA A 330 -14.75 6.57 -12.62
CA ALA A 330 -15.04 6.96 -13.98
C ALA A 330 -13.91 7.78 -14.60
N ALA A 331 -13.31 8.68 -13.84
CA ALA A 331 -12.14 9.46 -14.27
C ALA A 331 -10.89 8.59 -14.56
N ASN A 332 -10.82 7.40 -13.98
CA ASN A 332 -9.73 6.45 -14.19
C ASN A 332 -10.03 5.39 -15.28
N ALA A 333 -11.08 5.53 -16.09
CA ALA A 333 -11.48 4.52 -17.06
C ALA A 333 -10.35 4.10 -18.01
N ASP A 334 -9.59 5.07 -18.53
CA ASP A 334 -8.47 4.81 -19.43
C ASP A 334 -7.29 4.10 -18.71
N ALA A 335 -6.99 4.51 -17.48
CA ALA A 335 -5.96 3.86 -16.67
C ALA A 335 -6.38 2.42 -16.32
N ILE A 336 -7.65 2.19 -15.97
CA ILE A 336 -8.19 0.85 -15.72
C ILE A 336 -8.04 -0.04 -16.98
N ALA A 337 -8.39 0.49 -18.16
CA ALA A 337 -8.23 -0.22 -19.43
C ALA A 337 -6.77 -0.53 -19.75
N PHE A 338 -5.87 0.42 -19.49
CA PHE A 338 -4.42 0.24 -19.67
C PHE A 338 -3.88 -0.88 -18.77
N TYR A 339 -4.16 -0.86 -17.47
CA TYR A 339 -3.66 -1.90 -16.55
C TYR A 339 -4.29 -3.27 -16.80
N ARG A 340 -5.55 -3.31 -17.24
CA ARG A 340 -6.19 -4.55 -17.71
C ARG A 340 -5.45 -5.14 -18.91
N THR A 341 -5.11 -4.32 -19.89
CA THR A 341 -4.33 -4.74 -21.07
C THR A 341 -2.96 -5.26 -20.67
N ASN A 342 -2.27 -4.56 -19.76
CA ASN A 342 -0.95 -4.95 -19.29
C ASN A 342 -0.98 -6.29 -18.55
N LEU A 343 -1.94 -6.49 -17.66
CA LEU A 343 -2.05 -7.74 -16.91
C LEU A 343 -2.40 -8.92 -17.84
N ASN A 344 -3.30 -8.72 -18.79
CA ASN A 344 -3.59 -9.73 -19.82
C ASN A 344 -2.35 -10.05 -20.64
N THR A 345 -1.63 -9.03 -21.13
CA THR A 345 -0.37 -9.24 -21.88
C THR A 345 0.63 -10.03 -21.06
N LEU A 346 0.79 -9.72 -19.77
CA LEU A 346 1.71 -10.44 -18.89
C LEU A 346 1.32 -11.92 -18.74
N LEU A 347 0.03 -12.20 -18.52
CA LEU A 347 -0.48 -13.58 -18.40
C LEU A 347 -0.34 -14.38 -19.72
N ASP A 348 -0.68 -13.77 -20.84
CA ASP A 348 -0.60 -14.40 -22.17
C ASP A 348 0.86 -14.71 -22.53
N GLU A 349 1.80 -13.80 -22.24
CA GLU A 349 3.22 -14.02 -22.51
C GLU A 349 3.83 -15.10 -21.60
N LEU A 350 3.42 -15.16 -20.33
CA LEU A 350 3.83 -16.26 -19.45
C LEU A 350 3.33 -17.60 -19.98
N GLU A 351 2.06 -17.70 -20.41
CA GLU A 351 1.52 -18.93 -20.99
C GLU A 351 2.21 -19.31 -22.31
N ARG A 352 2.54 -18.33 -23.15
CA ARG A 352 3.27 -18.52 -24.41
C ARG A 352 4.68 -19.08 -24.18
N HIS A 353 5.42 -18.57 -23.20
CA HIS A 353 6.78 -19.02 -22.91
C HIS A 353 6.83 -20.30 -22.08
N PHE A 354 5.81 -20.55 -21.25
CA PHE A 354 5.69 -21.70 -20.36
C PHE A 354 4.35 -22.42 -20.57
N PRO A 355 4.11 -23.05 -21.75
CA PRO A 355 2.92 -23.86 -21.95
C PRO A 355 2.88 -25.02 -20.95
N ALA A 356 1.71 -25.60 -20.69
CA ALA A 356 1.45 -26.53 -19.60
C ALA A 356 2.46 -27.69 -19.47
N ALA A 357 2.98 -28.21 -20.58
CA ALA A 357 4.01 -29.26 -20.55
C ALA A 357 5.33 -28.73 -19.98
N ARG A 358 5.77 -27.55 -20.44
CA ARG A 358 7.02 -26.92 -20.01
C ARG A 358 6.95 -26.42 -18.57
N ARG A 359 5.77 -25.95 -18.13
CA ARG A 359 5.52 -25.58 -16.72
C ARG A 359 5.82 -26.74 -15.78
N ARG A 360 5.24 -27.93 -16.09
CA ARG A 360 5.47 -29.16 -15.31
C ARG A 360 6.93 -29.61 -15.34
N GLU A 361 7.55 -29.56 -16.51
CA GLU A 361 8.97 -29.94 -16.67
C GLU A 361 9.90 -29.06 -15.84
N LEU A 362 9.68 -27.75 -15.89
CA LEU A 362 10.54 -26.77 -15.20
C LEU A 362 10.14 -26.50 -13.75
N GLY A 363 8.98 -26.98 -13.28
CA GLY A 363 8.48 -26.66 -11.94
C GLY A 363 8.11 -25.17 -11.78
N VAL A 364 7.60 -24.53 -12.85
CA VAL A 364 7.19 -23.11 -12.85
C VAL A 364 5.69 -23.01 -12.78
N ASP A 365 5.17 -22.11 -11.96
CA ASP A 365 3.73 -21.80 -11.89
C ASP A 365 3.49 -20.34 -11.55
N TRP A 366 2.26 -19.86 -11.72
CA TRP A 366 1.86 -18.50 -11.32
C TRP A 366 0.37 -18.42 -11.00
N ASN A 367 0.00 -17.45 -10.18
CA ASN A 367 -1.40 -17.14 -9.93
C ASN A 367 -2.00 -16.29 -11.07
N ARG A 368 -3.34 -16.20 -11.12
CA ARG A 368 -4.09 -15.43 -12.13
C ARG A 368 -5.00 -14.42 -11.44
N PRO A 369 -4.48 -13.22 -11.12
CA PRO A 369 -5.26 -12.19 -10.45
C PRO A 369 -6.45 -11.69 -11.29
N ASP A 370 -7.54 -11.32 -10.62
CA ASP A 370 -8.73 -10.70 -11.24
C ASP A 370 -8.52 -9.21 -11.55
N GLY A 371 -7.36 -8.64 -11.21
CA GLY A 371 -7.03 -7.24 -11.42
C GLY A 371 -5.76 -6.80 -10.70
N GLY A 372 -5.61 -5.51 -10.51
CA GLY A 372 -4.45 -4.91 -9.84
C GLY A 372 -3.18 -4.90 -10.67
N PHE A 373 -2.05 -4.80 -9.98
CA PHE A 373 -0.75 -4.57 -10.60
C PHE A 373 0.20 -5.77 -10.51
N PHE A 374 -0.11 -6.77 -9.69
CA PHE A 374 0.84 -7.80 -9.28
C PHE A 374 0.38 -9.20 -9.61
N LEU A 375 1.34 -10.05 -9.92
CA LEU A 375 1.19 -11.50 -9.88
C LEU A 375 2.46 -12.14 -9.30
N VAL A 376 2.33 -13.36 -8.82
CA VAL A 376 3.42 -14.14 -8.22
C VAL A 376 3.74 -15.32 -9.12
N VAL A 377 5.03 -15.47 -9.44
CA VAL A 377 5.57 -16.64 -10.17
C VAL A 377 6.33 -17.51 -9.18
N THR A 378 6.02 -18.79 -9.14
CA THR A 378 6.76 -19.81 -8.39
C THR A 378 7.78 -20.46 -9.31
N VAL A 379 9.02 -20.63 -8.82
CA VAL A 379 10.17 -21.15 -9.58
C VAL A 379 10.87 -22.26 -8.80
N PRO A 380 11.63 -23.17 -9.45
CA PRO A 380 12.27 -24.32 -8.79
C PRO A 380 13.63 -23.99 -8.16
N PHE A 381 13.96 -22.73 -7.97
CA PHE A 381 15.24 -22.27 -7.42
C PHE A 381 15.02 -21.14 -6.40
N LEU A 382 16.07 -20.82 -5.65
CA LEU A 382 16.03 -19.72 -4.68
C LEU A 382 15.96 -18.37 -5.40
N ALA A 383 14.85 -17.65 -5.21
CA ALA A 383 14.57 -16.35 -5.79
C ALA A 383 15.00 -15.21 -4.83
N ASP A 384 16.29 -15.14 -4.54
CA ASP A 384 16.90 -14.17 -3.64
C ASP A 384 17.50 -12.96 -4.39
N THR A 385 18.14 -12.06 -3.65
CA THR A 385 18.84 -10.89 -4.18
C THR A 385 19.96 -11.28 -5.15
N LYS A 386 20.66 -12.41 -4.95
CA LYS A 386 21.70 -12.85 -5.86
C LYS A 386 21.13 -13.30 -7.21
N ALA A 387 20.01 -14.03 -7.15
CA ALA A 387 19.27 -14.42 -8.36
C ALA A 387 18.73 -13.20 -9.11
N LEU A 388 18.23 -12.18 -8.39
CA LEU A 388 17.78 -10.92 -8.97
C LEU A 388 18.92 -10.14 -9.62
N GLU A 389 20.07 -9.99 -8.97
CA GLU A 389 21.24 -9.34 -9.59
C GLU A 389 21.75 -10.09 -10.83
N HIS A 390 21.73 -11.42 -10.79
CA HIS A 390 22.08 -12.23 -11.96
C HIS A 390 21.09 -12.02 -13.12
N SER A 391 19.79 -11.97 -12.82
CA SER A 391 18.71 -11.66 -13.77
C SER A 391 18.91 -10.28 -14.40
N ALA A 392 19.16 -9.26 -13.59
CA ALA A 392 19.38 -7.90 -14.05
C ALA A 392 20.60 -7.76 -14.97
N ARG A 393 21.77 -8.31 -14.54
CA ARG A 393 23.04 -8.14 -15.25
C ARG A 393 23.13 -8.94 -16.55
N ASN A 394 22.60 -10.17 -16.56
CA ASN A 394 22.82 -11.09 -17.67
C ASN A 394 21.61 -11.24 -18.59
N PHE A 395 20.41 -10.87 -18.13
CA PHE A 395 19.17 -10.97 -18.90
C PHE A 395 18.44 -9.63 -19.03
N GLY A 396 18.86 -8.59 -18.29
CA GLY A 396 18.27 -7.26 -18.37
C GLY A 396 16.81 -7.21 -17.89
N VAL A 397 16.46 -7.99 -16.86
CA VAL A 397 15.11 -8.00 -16.29
C VAL A 397 15.15 -8.00 -14.77
N LEU A 398 14.29 -7.18 -14.16
CA LEU A 398 14.11 -7.02 -12.71
C LEU A 398 12.73 -7.51 -12.26
N TRP A 399 12.69 -8.12 -11.10
CA TRP A 399 11.49 -8.59 -10.39
C TRP A 399 11.70 -8.38 -8.87
N THR A 400 10.73 -8.71 -8.03
CA THR A 400 10.88 -8.55 -6.58
C THR A 400 10.90 -9.92 -5.90
N PRO A 401 11.91 -10.24 -5.05
CA PRO A 401 11.88 -11.42 -4.19
C PRO A 401 10.65 -11.41 -3.28
N MET A 402 9.95 -12.55 -3.21
CA MET A 402 8.77 -12.64 -2.34
C MET A 402 9.10 -12.85 -0.87
N SER A 403 10.31 -13.34 -0.56
CA SER A 403 10.80 -13.52 0.83
C SER A 403 10.68 -12.26 1.68
N ASP A 404 10.83 -11.09 1.05
CA ASP A 404 10.77 -9.78 1.73
C ASP A 404 9.38 -9.44 2.29
N PHE A 405 8.33 -10.14 1.83
CA PHE A 405 6.95 -9.94 2.24
C PHE A 405 6.45 -10.97 3.26
N TYR A 406 7.25 -11.97 3.59
CA TYR A 406 6.89 -13.01 4.55
C TYR A 406 7.59 -12.78 5.90
N LEU A 407 6.80 -12.80 6.97
CA LEU A 407 7.33 -12.69 8.34
C LEU A 407 7.76 -14.05 8.92
N ASP A 408 7.36 -15.14 8.29
CA ASP A 408 7.52 -16.52 8.73
C ASP A 408 8.50 -17.35 7.89
N GLY A 409 9.30 -16.68 7.04
CA GLY A 409 10.33 -17.30 6.19
C GLY A 409 9.80 -17.95 4.90
N GLY A 410 8.57 -17.63 4.49
CA GLY A 410 7.99 -18.06 3.21
C GLY A 410 8.59 -17.36 1.99
N GLY A 411 8.09 -17.70 0.79
CA GLY A 411 8.35 -16.97 -0.47
C GLY A 411 9.73 -17.14 -1.10
N SER A 412 10.60 -17.99 -0.55
CA SER A 412 12.00 -18.14 -1.02
C SER A 412 12.14 -18.64 -2.48
N THR A 413 11.12 -19.27 -3.03
CA THR A 413 11.04 -19.74 -4.42
C THR A 413 10.00 -18.97 -5.23
N GLN A 414 9.66 -17.77 -4.80
CA GLN A 414 8.65 -16.96 -5.46
C GLN A 414 9.21 -15.59 -5.83
N LEU A 415 8.76 -15.07 -6.96
CA LEU A 415 9.05 -13.72 -7.39
C LEU A 415 7.75 -13.00 -7.74
N ARG A 416 7.66 -11.72 -7.36
CA ARG A 416 6.55 -10.85 -7.71
C ARG A 416 6.86 -10.08 -8.99
N LEU A 417 5.89 -10.07 -9.90
CA LEU A 417 5.90 -9.24 -11.09
C LEU A 417 4.84 -8.14 -10.98
N SER A 418 5.21 -6.92 -11.32
CA SER A 418 4.31 -5.79 -11.49
C SER A 418 4.20 -5.43 -12.97
N CYS A 419 2.99 -5.30 -13.49
CA CYS A 419 2.74 -4.87 -14.87
C CYS A 419 2.46 -3.37 -15.00
N SER A 420 2.49 -2.60 -13.91
CA SER A 420 1.91 -1.24 -13.87
C SER A 420 2.75 -0.17 -14.56
N ALA A 421 4.09 -0.30 -14.58
CA ALA A 421 4.99 0.75 -15.06
C ALA A 421 5.47 0.55 -16.52
N LEU A 422 5.14 -0.58 -17.12
CA LEU A 422 5.62 -1.01 -18.46
C LEU A 422 4.54 -0.83 -19.51
N THR A 423 4.96 -0.67 -20.77
CA THR A 423 4.05 -0.79 -21.92
C THR A 423 3.83 -2.26 -22.30
N PRO A 424 2.77 -2.61 -23.07
CA PRO A 424 2.57 -3.98 -23.55
C PRO A 424 3.78 -4.54 -24.32
N GLU A 425 4.48 -3.71 -25.09
CA GLU A 425 5.69 -4.10 -25.84
C GLU A 425 6.84 -4.44 -24.88
N GLN A 426 7.05 -3.62 -23.87
CA GLN A 426 8.05 -3.85 -22.83
C GLN A 426 7.74 -5.10 -22.00
N ILE A 427 6.46 -5.39 -21.76
CA ILE A 427 6.02 -6.61 -21.07
C ILE A 427 6.38 -7.83 -21.90
N ARG A 428 6.11 -7.83 -23.23
CA ARG A 428 6.46 -8.95 -24.12
C ARG A 428 7.96 -9.22 -24.14
N ASP A 429 8.78 -8.19 -24.30
CA ASP A 429 10.24 -8.33 -24.28
C ASP A 429 10.72 -8.79 -22.89
N GLY A 430 10.24 -8.14 -21.83
CA GLY A 430 10.63 -8.46 -20.45
C GLY A 430 10.27 -9.88 -20.04
N VAL A 431 9.10 -10.39 -20.41
CA VAL A 431 8.72 -11.81 -20.15
C VAL A 431 9.58 -12.75 -20.94
N GLY A 432 9.96 -12.43 -22.19
CA GLY A 432 10.92 -13.21 -22.98
C GLY A 432 12.28 -13.34 -22.27
N ARG A 433 12.81 -12.24 -21.75
CA ARG A 433 14.06 -12.20 -20.98
C ARG A 433 13.93 -12.98 -19.64
N LEU A 434 12.82 -12.82 -18.95
CA LEU A 434 12.52 -13.55 -17.72
C LEU A 434 12.43 -15.06 -17.97
N ALA A 435 11.81 -15.48 -19.06
CA ALA A 435 11.70 -16.89 -19.44
C ALA A 435 13.07 -17.52 -19.74
N ALA A 436 13.97 -16.79 -20.41
CA ALA A 436 15.35 -17.22 -20.63
C ALA A 436 16.11 -17.36 -19.29
N PHE A 437 15.96 -16.40 -18.37
CA PHE A 437 16.55 -16.46 -17.03
C PHE A 437 16.05 -17.69 -16.27
N ILE A 438 14.73 -17.86 -16.12
CA ILE A 438 14.10 -18.97 -15.37
C ILE A 438 14.55 -20.32 -15.94
N THR A 439 14.53 -20.49 -17.28
CA THR A 439 14.96 -21.73 -17.93
C THR A 439 16.44 -22.04 -17.65
N GLY A 440 17.30 -21.01 -17.70
CA GLY A 440 18.73 -21.17 -17.42
C GLY A 440 19.00 -21.56 -15.96
N GLN A 441 18.26 -21.02 -15.01
CA GLN A 441 18.39 -21.34 -13.58
C GLN A 441 17.83 -22.74 -13.27
N ALA A 442 16.65 -23.08 -13.78
CA ALA A 442 16.05 -24.40 -13.58
C ALA A 442 16.95 -25.53 -14.07
N SER A 443 17.62 -25.34 -15.24
CA SER A 443 18.58 -26.31 -15.78
C SER A 443 19.82 -26.49 -14.92
N ARG A 444 20.18 -25.52 -14.09
CA ARG A 444 21.31 -25.59 -13.13
C ARG A 444 20.91 -26.26 -11.82
N ALA A 445 19.68 -26.02 -11.36
CA ALA A 445 19.14 -26.58 -10.12
C ALA A 445 18.86 -28.10 -10.22
N GLY A 446 18.63 -28.63 -11.45
CA GLY A 446 18.41 -30.05 -11.72
C GLY A 446 19.68 -30.88 -11.94
N ARG A 447 20.86 -30.24 -11.85
CA ARG A 447 22.18 -30.91 -11.90
C ARG A 447 22.81 -30.96 -10.52
#